data_bdc94dcdb6c7d3fde8727f385cf1e986
#
_entry.id   bdc94dcdb6c7d3fde8727f385cf1e986
#
_cell.length_a   1.000
_cell.length_b   1.000
_cell.length_c   1.000
_cell.angle_alpha   90.00
_cell.angle_beta   90.00
_cell.angle_gamma   90.00
#
_symmetry.space_group_name_H-M   'P 1'
#
loop_
_entity.id
_entity.type
_entity.pdbx_description
1 polymer ?
#
loop_
_entity_poly.entity_id
_entity_poly.type
_entity_poly.pdbx_seq_one_letter_code
_entity_poly.pdbx_strand_id
1 'polypeptide(L)'
;MNRPIVLLVEDETSVVAFIQSALERYGYCVEAAASGAQALEMLRDRSYSGVISDMRTPGGVDGAGVWSWIAGHRPELLRKLIFITGDIVNEETAATLRRTCAPFIEKPFRVHQLISTLEQVLGQRQ
;
A
#
# COMPACT_ATOMS: atom_id res chain seq x y z
N MET A 1 1.31 -7.85 22.89
CA MET A 1 1.77 -6.79 22.00
C MET A 1 0.99 -6.81 20.73
N ASN A 2 0.54 -5.65 20.34
CA ASN A 2 -0.23 -5.54 19.11
C ASN A 2 0.69 -5.48 17.91
N ARG A 3 0.32 -6.20 16.88
CA ARG A 3 1.03 -6.11 15.62
C ARG A 3 0.51 -4.93 14.81
N PRO A 4 1.39 -4.22 14.11
CA PRO A 4 0.91 -3.18 13.20
C PRO A 4 0.04 -3.81 12.11
N ILE A 5 -1.04 -3.14 11.77
CA ILE A 5 -1.97 -3.62 10.75
C ILE A 5 -1.75 -2.81 9.49
N VAL A 6 -1.47 -3.49 8.39
CA VAL A 6 -1.22 -2.88 7.10
C VAL A 6 -2.38 -3.20 6.18
N LEU A 7 -2.92 -2.16 5.54
CA LEU A 7 -3.94 -2.33 4.52
C LEU A 7 -3.24 -2.58 3.18
N LEU A 8 -3.61 -3.67 2.53
CA LEU A 8 -3.06 -4.02 1.22
C LEU A 8 -4.14 -3.90 0.18
N VAL A 9 -3.94 -3.04 -0.81
CA VAL A 9 -4.90 -2.84 -1.89
C VAL A 9 -4.35 -3.51 -3.14
N GLU A 10 -4.92 -4.66 -3.48
CA GLU A 10 -4.41 -5.49 -4.56
C GLU A 10 -5.48 -6.48 -4.99
N ASP A 11 -5.72 -6.60 -6.29
CA ASP A 11 -6.78 -7.48 -6.79
C ASP A 11 -6.29 -8.87 -7.18
N GLU A 12 -5.00 -9.06 -7.40
CA GLU A 12 -4.48 -10.38 -7.76
C GLU A 12 -4.28 -11.22 -6.51
N THR A 13 -5.05 -12.31 -6.42
CA THR A 13 -5.04 -13.12 -5.21
C THR A 13 -3.67 -13.74 -4.92
N SER A 14 -2.91 -14.08 -5.97
CA SER A 14 -1.58 -14.64 -5.76
C SER A 14 -0.61 -13.61 -5.16
N VAL A 15 -0.75 -12.35 -5.57
CA VAL A 15 0.09 -11.28 -5.02
C VAL A 15 -0.31 -11.01 -3.59
N VAL A 16 -1.62 -10.99 -3.31
CA VAL A 16 -2.11 -10.83 -1.94
C VAL A 16 -1.53 -11.91 -1.03
N ALA A 17 -1.62 -13.16 -1.45
CA ALA A 17 -1.13 -14.28 -0.64
C ALA A 17 0.37 -14.17 -0.38
N PHE A 18 1.13 -13.78 -1.40
CA PHE A 18 2.56 -13.63 -1.28
C PHE A 18 2.93 -12.53 -0.27
N ILE A 19 2.32 -11.37 -0.42
CA ILE A 19 2.60 -10.24 0.46
C ILE A 19 2.13 -10.53 1.88
N GLN A 20 0.94 -11.09 2.02
CA GLN A 20 0.37 -11.41 3.32
C GLN A 20 1.28 -12.37 4.10
N SER A 21 1.71 -13.42 3.41
CA SER A 21 2.60 -14.41 4.01
C SER A 21 3.92 -13.79 4.44
N ALA A 22 4.49 -12.95 3.57
CA ALA A 22 5.77 -12.30 3.84
C ALA A 22 5.66 -11.37 5.05
N LEU A 23 4.63 -10.52 5.06
CA LEU A 23 4.49 -9.55 6.13
C LEU A 23 4.19 -10.20 7.47
N GLU A 24 3.39 -11.25 7.46
CA GLU A 24 3.06 -11.95 8.70
C GLU A 24 4.29 -12.57 9.35
N ARG A 25 5.22 -13.05 8.54
CA ARG A 25 6.47 -13.57 9.06
C ARG A 25 7.29 -12.52 9.80
N TYR A 26 7.12 -11.26 9.39
CA TYR A 26 7.91 -10.17 9.97
C TYR A 26 7.13 -9.40 11.03
N GLY A 27 6.01 -9.94 11.47
CA GLY A 27 5.30 -9.40 12.62
C GLY A 27 4.20 -8.41 12.31
N TYR A 28 3.76 -8.33 11.06
CA TYR A 28 2.65 -7.46 10.67
C TYR A 28 1.38 -8.26 10.51
N CYS A 29 0.24 -7.59 10.69
CA CYS A 29 -1.04 -8.13 10.27
C CYS A 29 -1.41 -7.45 8.98
N VAL A 30 -2.07 -8.18 8.07
CA VAL A 30 -2.44 -7.64 6.77
C VAL A 30 -3.92 -7.81 6.56
N GLU A 31 -4.59 -6.74 6.18
CA GLU A 31 -5.97 -6.80 5.71
C GLU A 31 -5.97 -6.39 4.25
N ALA A 32 -6.62 -7.18 3.41
CA ALA A 32 -6.56 -6.98 1.98
C ALA A 32 -7.87 -6.41 1.46
N ALA A 33 -7.77 -5.44 0.56
CA ALA A 33 -8.87 -4.91 -0.20
C ALA A 33 -8.62 -5.25 -1.66
N ALA A 34 -9.64 -5.76 -2.34
CA ALA A 34 -9.50 -6.18 -3.73
C ALA A 34 -9.68 -5.03 -4.72
N SER A 35 -10.06 -3.86 -4.23
CA SER A 35 -10.25 -2.68 -5.07
C SER A 35 -10.01 -1.42 -4.27
N GLY A 36 -9.80 -0.31 -4.97
CA GLY A 36 -9.66 0.97 -4.31
C GLY A 36 -10.92 1.35 -3.56
N ALA A 37 -12.09 1.09 -4.13
CA ALA A 37 -13.36 1.41 -3.46
C ALA A 37 -13.49 0.66 -2.14
N GLN A 38 -13.15 -0.63 -2.14
CA GLN A 38 -13.19 -1.41 -0.90
C GLN A 38 -12.18 -0.86 0.11
N ALA A 39 -11.01 -0.46 -0.37
CA ALA A 39 -10.00 0.13 0.52
C ALA A 39 -10.52 1.37 1.21
N LEU A 40 -11.24 2.23 0.48
CA LEU A 40 -11.78 3.45 1.07
C LEU A 40 -12.80 3.13 2.16
N GLU A 41 -13.62 2.11 1.95
CA GLU A 41 -14.57 1.69 2.97
C GLU A 41 -13.85 1.22 4.23
N MET A 42 -12.81 0.43 4.05
CA MET A 42 -12.04 -0.09 5.18
C MET A 42 -11.34 1.04 5.93
N LEU A 43 -10.81 2.01 5.19
CA LEU A 43 -10.14 3.16 5.80
C LEU A 43 -11.09 4.05 6.60
N ARG A 44 -12.36 4.10 6.21
CA ARG A 44 -13.36 4.83 6.98
C ARG A 44 -13.64 4.18 8.32
N ASP A 45 -13.60 2.86 8.35
CA ASP A 45 -14.06 2.10 9.51
C ASP A 45 -12.97 1.73 10.49
N ARG A 46 -11.72 1.71 10.04
CA ARG A 46 -10.62 1.19 10.86
C ARG A 46 -9.39 2.04 10.69
N SER A 47 -8.51 1.94 11.69
CA SER A 47 -7.20 2.57 11.65
C SER A 47 -6.15 1.56 11.21
N TYR A 48 -5.22 2.01 10.39
CA TYR A 48 -4.12 1.19 9.90
C TYR A 48 -2.80 1.86 10.21
N SER A 49 -1.77 1.03 10.39
CA SER A 49 -0.43 1.56 10.61
C SER A 49 0.24 1.96 9.31
N GLY A 50 -0.17 1.37 8.21
CA GLY A 50 0.38 1.70 6.90
C GLY A 50 -0.50 1.16 5.80
N VAL A 51 -0.21 1.57 4.57
CA VAL A 51 -0.97 1.18 3.39
C VAL A 51 0.01 0.78 2.29
N ILE A 52 -0.23 -0.37 1.69
CA ILE A 52 0.48 -0.78 0.47
C ILE A 52 -0.58 -0.86 -0.60
N SER A 53 -0.42 -0.09 -1.67
CA SER A 53 -1.44 -0.04 -2.71
C SER A 53 -0.83 -0.26 -4.08
N ASP A 54 -1.42 -1.20 -4.82
CA ASP A 54 -1.12 -1.30 -6.24
C ASP A 54 -1.52 0.02 -6.88
N MET A 55 -0.72 0.48 -7.84
CA MET A 55 -1.03 1.71 -8.56
C MET A 55 -2.30 1.54 -9.38
N ARG A 56 -2.54 0.35 -9.90
CA ARG A 56 -3.70 0.08 -10.74
C ARG A 56 -4.58 -0.97 -10.11
N THR A 57 -5.79 -0.58 -9.76
CA THR A 57 -6.80 -1.49 -9.23
C THR A 57 -8.06 -1.35 -10.06
N PRO A 58 -8.91 -2.40 -10.09
CA PRO A 58 -10.13 -2.34 -10.90
C PRO A 58 -11.14 -1.36 -10.33
N GLY A 59 -12.05 -0.94 -11.17
CA GLY A 59 -13.11 -0.02 -10.79
C GLY A 59 -12.68 1.41 -10.95
N GLY A 60 -13.38 2.32 -10.30
CA GLY A 60 -13.18 3.74 -10.48
C GLY A 60 -12.14 4.38 -9.58
N VAL A 61 -11.57 3.61 -8.64
CA VAL A 61 -10.59 4.16 -7.70
C VAL A 61 -9.30 3.36 -7.83
N ASP A 62 -8.25 4.01 -8.30
CA ASP A 62 -6.94 3.40 -8.42
C ASP A 62 -6.03 3.86 -7.27
N GLY A 63 -4.74 3.56 -7.36
CA GLY A 63 -3.79 3.95 -6.32
C GLY A 63 -3.74 5.44 -6.09
N ALA A 64 -3.82 6.22 -7.18
CA ALA A 64 -3.85 7.68 -7.05
C ALA A 64 -5.09 8.14 -6.31
N GLY A 65 -6.23 7.48 -6.57
CA GLY A 65 -7.47 7.81 -5.88
C GLY A 65 -7.42 7.47 -4.39
N VAL A 66 -6.80 6.34 -4.05
CA VAL A 66 -6.60 5.96 -2.65
C VAL A 66 -5.74 7.02 -1.96
N TRP A 67 -4.64 7.43 -2.61
CA TRP A 67 -3.75 8.45 -2.05
C TRP A 67 -4.50 9.75 -1.81
N SER A 68 -5.30 10.17 -2.79
CA SER A 68 -6.04 11.43 -2.68
C SER A 68 -7.06 11.39 -1.55
N TRP A 69 -7.74 10.27 -1.37
CA TRP A 69 -8.69 10.13 -0.27
C TRP A 69 -7.96 10.24 1.07
N ILE A 70 -6.82 9.55 1.18
CA ILE A 70 -6.02 9.59 2.41
C ILE A 70 -5.57 11.02 2.70
N ALA A 71 -5.14 11.75 1.67
CA ALA A 71 -4.70 13.12 1.84
C ALA A 71 -5.80 14.00 2.44
N GLY A 72 -7.03 13.74 2.05
CA GLY A 72 -8.16 14.55 2.51
C GLY A 72 -8.78 14.09 3.82
N HIS A 73 -8.59 12.84 4.22
CA HIS A 73 -9.30 12.25 5.36
C HIS A 73 -8.40 11.69 6.45
N ARG A 74 -7.24 11.21 6.09
CA ARG A 74 -6.30 10.58 7.02
C ARG A 74 -4.88 11.01 6.67
N PRO A 75 -4.59 12.32 6.72
CA PRO A 75 -3.29 12.80 6.24
C PRO A 75 -2.09 12.21 6.97
N GLU A 76 -2.28 11.72 8.18
CA GLU A 76 -1.20 11.07 8.91
C GLU A 76 -0.72 9.79 8.23
N LEU A 77 -1.55 9.18 7.39
CA LEU A 77 -1.16 7.97 6.67
C LEU A 77 -0.38 8.25 5.39
N LEU A 78 -0.31 9.50 4.95
CA LEU A 78 0.40 9.82 3.71
C LEU A 78 1.86 9.39 3.75
N ARG A 79 2.49 9.52 4.90
CA ARG A 79 3.88 9.13 5.04
C ARG A 79 4.06 7.63 5.18
N LYS A 80 2.97 6.90 5.31
CA LYS A 80 2.98 5.47 5.58
C LYS A 80 2.35 4.69 4.44
N LEU A 81 2.34 5.27 3.27
CA LEU A 81 1.78 4.65 2.07
C LEU A 81 2.91 4.31 1.10
N ILE A 82 2.89 3.08 0.60
CA ILE A 82 3.82 2.59 -0.39
C ILE A 82 3.02 2.15 -1.61
N PHE A 83 3.43 2.60 -2.79
CA PHE A 83 2.84 2.11 -4.02
C PHE A 83 3.59 0.89 -4.53
N ILE A 84 2.86 -0.03 -5.15
CA ILE A 84 3.45 -1.12 -5.90
C ILE A 84 3.03 -0.92 -7.35
N THR A 85 3.95 -1.05 -8.27
CA THR A 85 3.63 -0.80 -9.67
C THR A 85 4.38 -1.77 -10.58
N GLY A 86 3.72 -2.21 -11.64
CA GLY A 86 4.34 -3.04 -12.67
C GLY A 86 4.84 -2.26 -13.86
N ASP A 87 4.60 -0.95 -13.91
CA ASP A 87 4.90 -0.19 -15.12
C ASP A 87 5.20 1.26 -14.80
N ILE A 88 6.45 1.55 -14.47
CA ILE A 88 6.86 2.90 -14.13
C ILE A 88 7.06 3.78 -15.36
N VAL A 89 7.08 3.21 -16.57
CA VAL A 89 7.19 4.01 -17.79
C VAL A 89 5.83 4.52 -18.26
N ASN A 90 4.75 4.00 -17.71
CA ASN A 90 3.42 4.53 -18.00
C ASN A 90 3.36 5.97 -17.50
N GLU A 91 2.88 6.88 -18.37
CA GLU A 91 2.91 8.31 -18.04
C GLU A 91 2.06 8.69 -16.86
N GLU A 92 0.88 8.09 -16.74
CA GLU A 92 0.02 8.34 -15.60
C GLU A 92 0.66 7.89 -14.29
N THR A 93 1.24 6.71 -14.31
CA THR A 93 1.92 6.16 -13.14
C THR A 93 3.09 7.05 -12.75
N ALA A 94 3.93 7.40 -13.72
CA ALA A 94 5.09 8.24 -13.46
C ALA A 94 4.68 9.60 -12.90
N ALA A 95 3.61 10.18 -13.45
CA ALA A 95 3.13 11.47 -12.98
C ALA A 95 2.63 11.38 -11.54
N THR A 96 1.92 10.31 -11.22
CA THR A 96 1.44 10.11 -9.85
C THR A 96 2.58 9.94 -8.88
N LEU A 97 3.60 9.17 -9.26
CA LEU A 97 4.75 8.98 -8.38
C LEU A 97 5.48 10.28 -8.12
N ARG A 98 5.63 11.11 -9.16
CA ARG A 98 6.27 12.42 -9.00
C ARG A 98 5.43 13.35 -8.13
N ARG A 99 4.13 13.37 -8.35
CA ARG A 99 3.23 14.28 -7.65
C ARG A 99 3.13 13.93 -6.17
N THR A 100 3.04 12.64 -5.87
CA THR A 100 2.83 12.20 -4.48
C THR A 100 4.12 12.11 -3.69
N CYS A 101 5.24 11.92 -4.38
CA CYS A 101 6.54 11.64 -3.74
C CYS A 101 6.48 10.44 -2.80
N ALA A 102 5.51 9.56 -2.98
CA ALA A 102 5.38 8.37 -2.16
C ALA A 102 6.43 7.35 -2.55
N PRO A 103 6.92 6.57 -1.60
CA PRO A 103 7.82 5.48 -1.96
C PRO A 103 7.09 4.45 -2.80
N PHE A 104 7.81 3.77 -3.64
CA PHE A 104 7.20 2.75 -4.47
C PHE A 104 8.16 1.59 -4.69
N ILE A 105 7.57 0.43 -4.99
CA ILE A 105 8.30 -0.78 -5.29
C ILE A 105 7.82 -1.29 -6.63
N GLU A 106 8.76 -1.63 -7.50
CA GLU A 106 8.42 -2.09 -8.84
C GLU A 106 8.30 -3.61 -8.86
N LYS A 107 7.25 -4.11 -9.50
CA LYS A 107 7.08 -5.55 -9.70
C LYS A 107 7.99 -6.03 -10.82
N PRO A 108 8.58 -7.21 -10.75
CA PRO A 108 8.57 -8.12 -9.60
C PRO A 108 9.54 -7.63 -8.54
N PHE A 109 9.23 -7.93 -7.27
CA PHE A 109 10.07 -7.47 -6.16
C PHE A 109 10.41 -8.63 -5.24
N ARG A 110 11.42 -8.42 -4.42
CA ARG A 110 11.82 -9.40 -3.42
C ARG A 110 11.23 -9.03 -2.08
N VAL A 111 11.03 -10.06 -1.24
CA VAL A 111 10.44 -9.85 0.07
C VAL A 111 11.20 -8.80 0.87
N HIS A 112 12.54 -8.88 0.85
CA HIS A 112 13.30 -7.98 1.69
C HIS A 112 13.23 -6.53 1.21
N GLN A 113 12.98 -6.28 -0.08
CA GLN A 113 12.73 -4.92 -0.57
C GLN A 113 11.45 -4.37 0.04
N LEU A 114 10.40 -5.19 0.06
CA LEU A 114 9.13 -4.78 0.62
C LEU A 114 9.26 -4.51 2.11
N ILE A 115 9.87 -5.44 2.84
CA ILE A 115 10.02 -5.30 4.29
C ILE A 115 10.88 -4.09 4.63
N SER A 116 11.99 -3.90 3.92
CA SER A 116 12.88 -2.79 4.15
C SER A 116 12.17 -1.44 3.94
N THR A 117 11.41 -1.34 2.84
CA THR A 117 10.67 -0.12 2.54
C THR A 117 9.60 0.13 3.59
N LEU A 118 8.90 -0.94 4.00
CA LEU A 118 7.86 -0.81 5.01
C LEU A 118 8.44 -0.35 6.35
N GLU A 119 9.57 -0.89 6.74
CA GLU A 119 10.24 -0.47 7.98
C GLU A 119 10.66 0.99 7.93
N GLN A 120 11.14 1.44 6.78
CA GLN A 120 11.50 2.84 6.63
C GLN A 120 10.28 3.75 6.77
N VAL A 121 9.18 3.33 6.15
CA VAL A 121 7.95 4.12 6.11
C VAL A 121 7.28 4.15 7.48
N LEU A 122 7.25 3.03 8.18
CA LEU A 122 6.59 2.94 9.49
C LEU A 122 7.50 3.38 10.62
N GLY A 123 8.76 3.62 10.33
CA GLY A 123 9.74 3.90 11.36
C GLY A 123 10.34 2.62 11.89
N GLN A 124 11.51 2.75 12.49
CA GLN A 124 12.22 1.61 13.04
C GLN A 124 11.48 1.08 14.26
N ARG A 125 11.32 -0.21 14.30
CA ARG A 125 10.71 -0.84 15.46
C ARG A 125 11.82 -1.15 16.46
N GLN A 126 11.62 -0.68 17.65
CA GLN A 126 12.65 -0.83 18.69
C GLN A 126 12.34 -2.01 19.59
#